data_2ffc76d23edbc9bca6c1286c555389f7
#
_entry.id   2ffc76d23edbc9bca6c1286c555389f7
#
_cell.length_a   1.000
_cell.length_b   1.000
_cell.length_c   1.000
_cell.angle_alpha   90.00
_cell.angle_beta   90.00
_cell.angle_gamma   90.00
#
_symmetry.space_group_name_H-M   'P 1'
#
loop_
_entity.id
_entity.type
_entity.pdbx_description
1 polymer ?
#
loop_
_entity_poly.entity_id
_entity_poly.type
_entity_poly.pdbx_seq_one_letter_code
_entity_poly.pdbx_strand_id
1 'polypeptide(L)'
;ICIVDTPGQMELFAFRNIGAQIAQELTDAEKGVIYIFDGLQCKDPLNYVMNMFLASAINTKFFLPQYHLISKTDLLSEAELEEMMRWSEDPYALEESIDAKLTGMNRSMSQEMMEIIGRIGMDFDPLPVSSANNEGFADLYSKLMLTFTDGGKFTP
;
A
#
# COMPACT_ATOMS: atom_id res chain seq x y z
N ILE A 1 -18.84 -5.82 -7.65
CA ILE A 1 -17.52 -5.15 -7.68
C ILE A 1 -16.94 -5.30 -9.09
N CYS A 2 -16.48 -4.21 -9.68
CA CYS A 2 -15.71 -4.20 -10.93
C CYS A 2 -14.26 -3.86 -10.59
N ILE A 3 -13.31 -4.64 -11.07
CA ILE A 3 -11.88 -4.38 -10.89
C ILE A 3 -11.35 -3.87 -12.22
N VAL A 4 -10.66 -2.74 -12.18
CA VAL A 4 -10.06 -2.10 -13.35
C VAL A 4 -8.55 -2.14 -13.19
N ASP A 5 -7.88 -2.84 -14.09
CA ASP A 5 -6.43 -2.85 -14.17
C ASP A 5 -5.94 -1.56 -14.83
N THR A 6 -4.86 -1.01 -14.28
CA THR A 6 -4.25 0.23 -14.78
C THR A 6 -3.02 -0.07 -15.62
N PRO A 7 -2.62 0.83 -16.54
CA PRO A 7 -1.37 0.67 -17.26
C PRO A 7 -0.20 0.45 -16.30
N GLY A 8 0.66 -0.55 -16.59
CA GLY A 8 1.74 -0.99 -15.72
C GLY A 8 2.84 0.05 -15.43
N GLN A 9 2.81 1.19 -16.11
CA GLN A 9 3.66 2.34 -15.80
C GLN A 9 2.93 3.27 -14.85
N MET A 10 3.12 3.03 -13.55
CA MET A 10 2.50 3.80 -12.48
C MET A 10 2.73 5.31 -12.63
N GLU A 11 3.88 5.74 -13.12
CA GLU A 11 4.21 7.14 -13.35
C GLU A 11 3.27 7.81 -14.34
N LEU A 12 2.82 7.08 -15.35
CA LEU A 12 1.90 7.61 -16.35
C LEU A 12 0.48 7.75 -15.81
N PHE A 13 0.05 6.79 -15.00
CA PHE A 13 -1.30 6.79 -14.44
C PHE A 13 -1.39 7.66 -13.17
N ALA A 14 -0.52 7.41 -12.19
CA ALA A 14 -0.62 8.05 -10.88
C ALA A 14 -0.16 9.52 -10.89
N PHE A 15 0.91 9.87 -11.64
CA PHE A 15 1.49 11.21 -11.56
C PHE A 15 1.09 12.16 -12.68
N ARG A 16 0.49 11.68 -13.77
CA ARG A 16 -0.16 12.57 -14.76
C ARG A 16 -1.61 12.85 -14.37
N ASN A 17 -2.11 14.02 -14.76
CA ASN A 17 -3.49 14.41 -14.46
C ASN A 17 -4.54 13.48 -15.08
N ILE A 18 -4.19 12.77 -16.14
CA ILE A 18 -5.09 11.88 -16.86
C ILE A 18 -5.58 10.71 -16.00
N GLY A 19 -4.74 10.16 -15.12
CA GLY A 19 -5.14 9.07 -14.24
C GLY A 19 -6.21 9.48 -13.22
N ALA A 20 -6.05 10.64 -12.61
CA ALA A 20 -7.05 11.17 -11.69
C ALA A 20 -8.37 11.49 -12.40
N GLN A 21 -8.31 12.03 -13.62
CA GLN A 21 -9.51 12.27 -14.44
C GLN A 21 -10.21 10.96 -14.80
N ILE A 22 -9.48 9.95 -15.28
CA ILE A 22 -10.05 8.63 -15.58
C ILE A 22 -10.73 8.06 -14.34
N ALA A 23 -10.05 8.10 -13.18
CA ALA A 23 -10.62 7.59 -11.94
C ALA A 23 -11.89 8.32 -11.52
N GLN A 24 -11.99 9.63 -11.77
CA GLN A 24 -13.19 10.42 -11.50
C GLN A 24 -14.34 10.10 -12.46
N GLU A 25 -14.04 9.96 -13.74
CA GLU A 25 -15.04 9.76 -14.81
C GLU A 25 -15.45 8.28 -14.99
N LEU A 26 -14.72 7.34 -14.37
CA LEU A 26 -14.95 5.90 -14.57
C LEU A 26 -16.36 5.47 -14.16
N THR A 27 -16.89 6.00 -13.09
CA THR A 27 -18.23 5.71 -12.57
C THR A 27 -18.65 6.76 -11.53
N ASP A 28 -19.95 6.99 -11.41
CA ASP A 28 -20.53 7.77 -10.30
C ASP A 28 -20.71 6.93 -9.02
N ALA A 29 -20.54 5.61 -9.11
CA ALA A 29 -20.58 4.73 -7.94
C ALA A 29 -19.33 4.90 -7.06
N GLU A 30 -19.40 4.39 -5.84
CA GLU A 30 -18.27 4.35 -4.92
C GLU A 30 -17.09 3.59 -5.54
N LYS A 31 -15.90 4.09 -5.32
CA LYS A 31 -14.67 3.56 -5.90
C LYS A 31 -13.51 3.70 -4.92
N GLY A 32 -12.51 2.86 -5.08
CA GLY A 32 -11.30 2.87 -4.29
C GLY A 32 -10.08 2.47 -5.12
N VAL A 33 -8.92 2.64 -4.56
CA VAL A 33 -7.63 2.27 -5.14
C VAL A 33 -7.08 1.08 -4.38
N ILE A 34 -6.58 0.09 -5.10
CA ILE A 34 -5.78 -0.99 -4.53
C ILE A 34 -4.33 -0.73 -4.91
N TYR A 35 -3.48 -0.48 -3.92
CA TYR A 35 -2.05 -0.33 -4.09
C TYR A 35 -1.35 -1.63 -3.72
N ILE A 36 -0.53 -2.13 -4.62
CA ILE A 36 0.09 -3.45 -4.48
C ILE A 36 1.59 -3.28 -4.23
N PHE A 37 2.04 -3.73 -3.06
CA PHE A 37 3.44 -3.90 -2.71
C PHE A 37 3.95 -5.22 -3.29
N ASP A 38 5.05 -5.20 -4.02
CA ASP A 38 5.75 -6.44 -4.41
C ASP A 38 6.47 -7.00 -3.18
N GLY A 39 5.99 -8.12 -2.65
CA GLY A 39 6.52 -8.71 -1.41
C GLY A 39 8.01 -9.02 -1.49
N LEU A 40 8.50 -9.51 -2.64
CA LEU A 40 9.93 -9.80 -2.80
C LEU A 40 10.83 -8.56 -2.71
N GLN A 41 10.34 -7.41 -3.16
CA GLN A 41 11.08 -6.16 -3.07
C GLN A 41 10.91 -5.51 -1.69
N CYS A 42 9.72 -5.60 -1.13
CA CYS A 42 9.36 -4.94 0.13
C CYS A 42 9.90 -5.63 1.39
N LYS A 43 10.52 -6.80 1.29
CA LYS A 43 11.27 -7.40 2.40
C LYS A 43 12.55 -6.62 2.77
N ASP A 44 13.00 -5.72 1.90
CA ASP A 44 14.01 -4.72 2.23
C ASP A 44 13.32 -3.50 2.84
N PRO A 45 13.72 -3.03 4.06
CA PRO A 45 13.04 -1.93 4.75
C PRO A 45 13.08 -0.61 3.98
N LEU A 46 14.14 -0.34 3.21
CA LEU A 46 14.19 0.84 2.34
C LEU A 46 13.08 0.80 1.28
N ASN A 47 12.95 -0.33 0.58
CA ASN A 47 11.92 -0.51 -0.44
C ASN A 47 10.51 -0.46 0.18
N TYR A 48 10.34 -0.99 1.38
CA TYR A 48 9.07 -0.92 2.10
C TYR A 48 8.68 0.53 2.37
N VAL A 49 9.56 1.34 2.97
CA VAL A 49 9.33 2.76 3.23
C VAL A 49 9.08 3.55 1.95
N MET A 50 9.85 3.28 0.89
CA MET A 50 9.64 3.94 -0.41
C MET A 50 8.25 3.64 -0.97
N ASN A 51 7.77 2.40 -0.86
CA ASN A 51 6.43 2.04 -1.31
C ASN A 51 5.34 2.69 -0.44
N MET A 52 5.52 2.76 0.88
CA MET A 52 4.62 3.52 1.76
C MET A 52 4.53 4.98 1.35
N PHE A 53 5.67 5.60 1.04
CA PHE A 53 5.72 7.00 0.60
C PHE A 53 5.00 7.21 -0.74
N LEU A 54 5.20 6.31 -1.71
CA LEU A 54 4.51 6.33 -3.00
C LEU A 54 3.00 6.11 -2.83
N ALA A 55 2.59 5.17 -1.99
CA ALA A 55 1.18 4.94 -1.68
C ALA A 55 0.52 6.18 -1.07
N SER A 56 1.22 6.87 -0.15
CA SER A 56 0.75 8.13 0.45
C SER A 56 0.59 9.24 -0.59
N ALA A 57 1.55 9.36 -1.52
CA ALA A 57 1.47 10.35 -2.61
C ALA A 57 0.29 10.08 -3.54
N ILE A 58 0.02 8.81 -3.85
CA ILE A 58 -1.12 8.38 -4.66
C ILE A 58 -2.43 8.67 -3.93
N ASN A 59 -2.53 8.32 -2.65
CA ASN A 59 -3.72 8.60 -1.84
C ASN A 59 -4.04 10.10 -1.83
N THR A 60 -3.03 10.94 -1.58
CA THR A 60 -3.17 12.40 -1.59
C THR A 60 -3.66 12.94 -2.93
N LYS A 61 -3.28 12.30 -4.03
CA LYS A 61 -3.67 12.76 -5.37
C LYS A 61 -5.06 12.32 -5.79
N PHE A 62 -5.44 11.10 -5.44
CA PHE A 62 -6.72 10.54 -5.87
C PHE A 62 -7.87 10.86 -4.90
N PHE A 63 -7.58 11.08 -3.62
CA PHE A 63 -8.57 11.28 -2.55
C PHE A 63 -9.66 10.21 -2.54
N LEU A 64 -9.26 8.95 -2.74
CA LEU A 64 -10.13 7.78 -2.72
C LEU A 64 -9.71 6.85 -1.59
N PRO A 65 -10.64 6.04 -1.05
CA PRO A 65 -10.27 4.94 -0.16
C PRO A 65 -9.17 4.11 -0.80
N GLN A 66 -8.10 3.83 -0.06
CA GLN A 66 -6.96 3.08 -0.56
C GLN A 66 -6.73 1.83 0.28
N TYR A 67 -6.57 0.71 -0.39
CA TYR A 67 -6.27 -0.59 0.20
C TYR A 67 -4.86 -0.99 -0.19
N HIS A 68 -4.13 -1.56 0.75
CA HIS A 68 -2.76 -1.99 0.53
C HIS A 68 -2.70 -3.51 0.51
N LEU A 69 -2.00 -4.07 -0.47
CA LEU A 69 -1.75 -5.51 -0.56
C LEU A 69 -0.24 -5.77 -0.59
N ILE A 70 0.21 -6.81 0.11
CA ILE A 70 1.54 -7.40 -0.10
C ILE A 70 1.32 -8.60 -1.00
N SER A 71 1.78 -8.52 -2.24
CA SER A 71 1.63 -9.58 -3.23
C SER A 71 2.79 -10.57 -3.21
N LYS A 72 2.60 -11.73 -3.88
CA LYS A 72 3.62 -12.77 -4.03
C LYS A 72 4.10 -13.36 -2.70
N THR A 73 3.19 -13.50 -1.74
CA THR A 73 3.53 -14.04 -0.42
C THR A 73 3.96 -15.50 -0.46
N ASP A 74 3.57 -16.23 -1.51
CA ASP A 74 4.06 -17.58 -1.81
C ASP A 74 5.58 -17.68 -2.07
N LEU A 75 6.23 -16.57 -2.36
CA LEU A 75 7.68 -16.48 -2.62
C LEU A 75 8.46 -15.96 -1.40
N LEU A 76 7.79 -15.68 -0.30
CA LEU A 76 8.39 -15.24 0.95
C LEU A 76 8.48 -16.39 1.94
N SER A 77 9.50 -16.36 2.79
CA SER A 77 9.47 -17.18 3.99
C SER A 77 8.48 -16.63 5.01
N GLU A 78 8.00 -17.47 5.90
CA GLU A 78 7.11 -17.09 6.98
C GLU A 78 7.69 -15.93 7.82
N ALA A 79 8.98 -16.02 8.16
CA ALA A 79 9.67 -14.98 8.93
C ALA A 79 9.77 -13.62 8.18
N GLU A 80 9.97 -13.62 6.85
CA GLU A 80 9.98 -12.41 6.06
C GLU A 80 8.59 -11.76 6.01
N LEU A 81 7.55 -12.55 5.87
CA LEU A 81 6.18 -12.05 5.88
C LEU A 81 5.79 -11.51 7.26
N GLU A 82 6.08 -12.24 8.33
CA GLU A 82 5.85 -11.80 9.72
C GLU A 82 6.59 -10.49 10.03
N GLU A 83 7.84 -10.35 9.58
CA GLU A 83 8.60 -9.11 9.76
C GLU A 83 7.92 -7.93 9.05
N MET A 84 7.47 -8.09 7.81
CA MET A 84 6.76 -7.04 7.07
C MET A 84 5.40 -6.68 7.70
N MET A 85 4.65 -7.67 8.17
CA MET A 85 3.38 -7.42 8.86
C MET A 85 3.62 -6.67 10.17
N ARG A 86 4.66 -7.03 10.92
CA ARG A 86 5.06 -6.30 12.13
C ARG A 86 5.43 -4.83 11.84
N TRP A 87 6.06 -4.55 10.70
CA TRP A 87 6.37 -3.16 10.31
C TRP A 87 5.13 -2.30 10.06
N SER A 88 4.03 -2.92 9.58
CA SER A 88 2.79 -2.19 9.39
C SER A 88 2.04 -1.92 10.70
N GLU A 89 2.17 -2.82 11.68
CA GLU A 89 1.52 -2.71 12.98
C GLU A 89 2.28 -1.81 13.96
N ASP A 90 3.62 -1.83 13.87
CA ASP A 90 4.52 -1.12 14.78
C ASP A 90 5.59 -0.31 14.01
N PRO A 91 5.43 1.00 13.89
CA PRO A 91 6.43 1.87 13.26
C PRO A 91 7.82 1.78 13.88
N TYR A 92 7.92 1.48 15.19
CA TYR A 92 9.22 1.30 15.85
C TYR A 92 9.94 0.05 15.35
N ALA A 93 9.21 -1.01 15.03
CA ALA A 93 9.80 -2.22 14.44
C ALA A 93 10.42 -1.96 13.07
N LEU A 94 9.78 -1.11 12.27
CA LEU A 94 10.34 -0.69 10.98
C LEU A 94 11.58 0.19 11.17
N GLU A 95 11.54 1.13 12.10
CA GLU A 95 12.69 1.99 12.44
C GLU A 95 13.89 1.15 12.92
N GLU A 96 13.66 0.18 13.79
CA GLU A 96 14.70 -0.76 14.25
C GLU A 96 15.32 -1.53 13.07
N SER A 97 14.50 -2.01 12.13
CA SER A 97 14.98 -2.71 10.93
C SER A 97 15.77 -1.79 9.99
N ILE A 98 15.35 -0.54 9.84
CA ILE A 98 16.10 0.50 9.11
C ILE A 98 17.46 0.71 9.74
N ASP A 99 17.50 0.87 11.06
CA ASP A 99 18.73 1.12 11.82
C ASP A 99 19.71 -0.05 11.76
N ALA A 100 19.18 -1.28 11.75
CA ALA A 100 19.98 -2.50 11.68
C ALA A 100 20.51 -2.81 10.29
N LYS A 101 19.69 -2.56 9.25
CA LYS A 101 19.98 -3.00 7.87
C LYS A 101 20.54 -1.89 6.97
N LEU A 102 20.24 -0.61 7.24
CA LEU A 102 20.64 0.51 6.41
C LEU A 102 21.73 1.36 7.03
N THR A 103 22.53 2.00 6.20
CA THR A 103 23.63 2.88 6.62
C THR A 103 23.66 4.16 5.77
N GLY A 104 24.30 5.20 6.29
CA GLY A 104 24.55 6.44 5.57
C GLY A 104 23.26 7.12 5.08
N MET A 105 23.28 7.59 3.86
CA MET A 105 22.17 8.37 3.28
C MET A 105 20.85 7.58 3.21
N ASN A 106 20.90 6.28 2.91
CA ASN A 106 19.70 5.45 2.82
C ASN A 106 18.96 5.37 4.16
N ARG A 107 19.71 5.25 5.27
CA ARG A 107 19.13 5.27 6.61
C ARG A 107 18.47 6.61 6.92
N SER A 108 19.17 7.72 6.71
CA SER A 108 18.64 9.06 7.00
C SER A 108 17.42 9.37 6.15
N MET A 109 17.44 9.05 4.86
CA MET A 109 16.28 9.25 3.96
C MET A 109 15.08 8.40 4.39
N SER A 110 15.28 7.15 4.78
CA SER A 110 14.18 6.29 5.25
C SER A 110 13.53 6.85 6.51
N GLN A 111 14.32 7.33 7.46
CA GLN A 111 13.83 7.96 8.68
C GLN A 111 13.02 9.23 8.40
N GLU A 112 13.52 10.11 7.51
CA GLU A 112 12.79 11.31 7.09
C GLU A 112 11.47 10.98 6.38
N MET A 113 11.48 9.97 5.50
CA MET A 113 10.26 9.50 4.82
C MET A 113 9.23 8.97 5.83
N MET A 114 9.64 8.18 6.81
CA MET A 114 8.76 7.68 7.87
C MET A 114 8.15 8.82 8.68
N GLU A 115 8.93 9.84 9.02
CA GLU A 115 8.41 11.02 9.72
C GLU A 115 7.33 11.74 8.91
N ILE A 116 7.54 11.90 7.60
CA ILE A 116 6.55 12.50 6.69
C ILE A 116 5.29 11.63 6.62
N ILE A 117 5.43 10.32 6.46
CA ILE A 117 4.30 9.37 6.41
C ILE A 117 3.49 9.45 7.70
N GLY A 118 4.15 9.47 8.86
CA GLY A 118 3.50 9.61 10.16
C GLY A 118 2.73 10.93 10.31
N ARG A 119 3.24 12.02 9.74
CA ARG A 119 2.53 13.33 9.73
C ARG A 119 1.31 13.34 8.81
N ILE A 120 1.33 12.58 7.72
CA ILE A 120 0.16 12.43 6.83
C ILE A 120 -0.96 11.66 7.55
N GLY A 121 -0.62 10.83 8.53
CA GLY A 121 -1.59 10.08 9.33
C GLY A 121 -2.30 8.98 8.54
N MET A 122 -1.67 8.47 7.49
CA MET A 122 -2.19 7.37 6.71
C MET A 122 -1.98 6.04 7.43
N ASP A 123 -3.05 5.28 7.57
CA ASP A 123 -3.00 3.94 8.13
C ASP A 123 -2.54 2.93 7.06
N PHE A 124 -1.49 2.18 7.39
CA PHE A 124 -0.95 1.13 6.55
C PHE A 124 -1.27 -0.22 7.19
N ASP A 125 -2.38 -0.81 6.76
CA ASP A 125 -2.83 -2.15 7.15
C ASP A 125 -2.88 -3.04 5.89
N PRO A 126 -1.71 -3.48 5.36
CA PRO A 126 -1.65 -4.26 4.14
C PRO A 126 -2.13 -5.68 4.37
N LEU A 127 -2.88 -6.21 3.40
CA LEU A 127 -3.30 -7.60 3.37
C LEU A 127 -2.30 -8.44 2.58
N PRO A 128 -1.81 -9.54 3.14
CA PRO A 128 -0.96 -10.49 2.42
C PRO A 128 -1.80 -11.28 1.41
N VAL A 129 -1.34 -11.35 0.16
CA VAL A 129 -2.03 -12.08 -0.91
C VAL A 129 -1.07 -12.88 -1.79
N SER A 130 -1.52 -14.03 -2.25
CA SER A 130 -0.85 -14.81 -3.28
C SER A 130 -1.84 -15.22 -4.37
N SER A 131 -1.59 -14.77 -5.60
CA SER A 131 -2.35 -15.23 -6.76
C SER A 131 -1.98 -16.65 -7.19
N ALA A 132 -0.79 -17.12 -6.87
CA ALA A 132 -0.35 -18.47 -7.17
C ALA A 132 -1.09 -19.51 -6.31
N ASN A 133 -1.27 -19.21 -5.02
CA ASN A 133 -1.95 -20.09 -4.06
C ASN A 133 -3.43 -19.75 -3.86
N ASN A 134 -3.90 -18.64 -4.43
CA ASN A 134 -5.25 -18.11 -4.21
C ASN A 134 -5.53 -17.79 -2.73
N GLU A 135 -4.55 -17.20 -2.02
CA GLU A 135 -4.62 -16.84 -0.61
C GLU A 135 -4.83 -15.34 -0.40
N GLY A 136 -5.49 -14.95 0.70
CA GLY A 136 -5.74 -13.56 1.12
C GLY A 136 -6.89 -12.85 0.41
N PHE A 137 -7.44 -13.40 -0.67
CA PHE A 137 -8.52 -12.73 -1.45
C PHE A 137 -9.87 -12.71 -0.74
N ALA A 138 -10.14 -13.67 0.16
CA ALA A 138 -11.36 -13.65 0.95
C ALA A 138 -11.37 -12.48 1.95
N ASP A 139 -10.21 -12.18 2.54
CA ASP A 139 -10.04 -11.07 3.48
C ASP A 139 -10.13 -9.72 2.73
N LEU A 140 -9.49 -9.63 1.57
CA LEU A 140 -9.63 -8.48 0.68
C LEU A 140 -11.09 -8.23 0.30
N TYR A 141 -11.79 -9.27 -0.14
CA TYR A 141 -13.21 -9.16 -0.50
C TYR A 141 -14.05 -8.68 0.69
N SER A 142 -13.81 -9.23 1.87
CA SER A 142 -14.51 -8.84 3.10
C SER A 142 -14.26 -7.37 3.44
N LYS A 143 -13.00 -6.91 3.36
CA LYS A 143 -12.61 -5.52 3.61
C LYS A 143 -13.26 -4.55 2.60
N LEU A 144 -13.28 -4.92 1.32
CA LEU A 144 -13.96 -4.15 0.27
C LEU A 144 -15.48 -4.09 0.49
N MET A 145 -16.11 -5.21 0.85
CA MET A 145 -17.55 -5.25 1.10
C MET A 145 -17.94 -4.38 2.31
N LEU A 146 -17.17 -4.39 3.38
CA LEU A 146 -17.42 -3.51 4.53
C LEU A 146 -17.40 -2.03 4.13
N THR A 147 -16.49 -1.63 3.28
CA THR A 147 -16.41 -0.23 2.86
C THR A 147 -17.52 0.18 1.88
N PHE A 148 -17.85 -0.70 0.93
CA PHE A 148 -18.76 -0.35 -0.17
C PHE A 148 -20.22 -0.76 0.03
N THR A 149 -20.56 -1.57 1.05
CA THR A 149 -21.96 -2.01 1.31
C THR A 149 -22.58 -1.42 2.57
N ASP A 150 -21.81 -1.06 3.58
CA ASP A 150 -22.35 -0.54 4.84
C ASP A 150 -22.65 0.97 4.81
N GLY A 151 -22.61 1.61 3.66
CA GLY A 151 -22.85 3.05 3.53
C GLY A 151 -21.88 3.88 4.39
N GLY A 152 -20.70 3.35 4.65
CA GLY A 152 -19.63 4.02 5.37
C GLY A 152 -19.29 5.31 4.64
N LYS A 153 -19.76 6.44 5.18
CA LYS A 153 -19.36 7.75 4.68
C LYS A 153 -17.86 7.86 4.91
N PHE A 154 -17.10 7.69 3.84
CA PHE A 154 -15.71 8.08 3.85
C PHE A 154 -15.66 9.58 4.20
N THR A 155 -15.18 9.88 5.39
CA THR A 155 -14.87 11.26 5.79
C THR A 155 -13.39 11.46 5.49
N PRO A 156 -13.02 12.34 4.52
CA PRO A 156 -11.63 12.60 4.16
C PRO A 156 -10.86 13.26 5.29
#